data_28aa909d8e7f802b5a82e3ee5d8410d1
#
_entry.id   28aa909d8e7f802b5a82e3ee5d8410d1
#
_cell.length_a   1.000
_cell.length_b   1.000
_cell.length_c   1.000
_cell.angle_alpha   90.00
_cell.angle_beta   90.00
_cell.angle_gamma   90.00
#
_symmetry.space_group_name_H-M   'P 1'
#
loop_
_entity.id
_entity.type
_entity.pdbx_description
1 polymer ?
#
loop_
_entity_poly.entity_id
_entity_poly.type
_entity_poly.pdbx_seq_one_letter_code
_entity_poly.pdbx_strand_id
1 'polypeptide(L)'
;MRAWPFVLLLLTLPGGARAASGANAAKALHELFTAAWDQEMQERPEEASELGDRRWNDRWMDRGPEAYARRDQGNHEILAKLARIDRNQLNKTDQLNYDLFQKRYIDREEQYKVRWFLMSFNQREGPQTIDDLGSSLRFETVKDYEDWLTRLRTLPTALDQFTALLRQGIRERMVHPRIIMERIPAQIDKQIVSDPTQSGFYKPFKTFPQGINQVDQQRLQQAARKAVEQQVVPAFAKFKQFFISDYLPACYDQVGAWQLPKGGELYAQMIRHYTTTNETPEEVHQIGLKEVARINGEMDRVMQQTGFKGSRDDFFKFLRTDPQFFYKTPEELFEAYKALAKTVDPNLVKVFRTLPREPYGVEAIPASFAPDTTAAYYRQGAADGSRAGTYFVNLYKPDARPKWEMMALSLHESVPGHHLQIARAHELGEMPNFRRYGEYTVYVEGWGLYAESLGDDMGLYSDPYSKFGQLSYEMWRAVRLVVDTGIHVKHWTREQAIKYFMENCPKHELDITNEIDRYIAWPGQALAYKTGELKIKELRTRAKEKLGAKFDLKEFHDVVLGSGPLPLDVLERNVDEWIATSGRATVSATKATSAARRSTAKN
;
A
#
# COMPACT_ATOMS: atom_id res chain seq x y z
N MET A 1 32.81 -73.38 -33.26
CA MET A 1 31.82 -72.30 -33.40
C MET A 1 31.29 -71.92 -32.02
N ARG A 2 31.77 -70.84 -31.47
CA ARG A 2 31.35 -70.36 -30.14
C ARG A 2 30.45 -69.15 -30.34
N ALA A 3 29.18 -69.21 -29.87
CA ALA A 3 28.22 -68.11 -29.88
C ALA A 3 28.45 -67.24 -28.67
N TRP A 4 28.54 -65.90 -28.87
CA TRP A 4 28.57 -64.89 -27.84
C TRP A 4 27.15 -64.39 -27.60
N PRO A 5 26.72 -64.18 -26.37
CA PRO A 5 25.44 -63.53 -26.08
C PRO A 5 25.60 -62.00 -26.06
N PHE A 6 24.72 -61.29 -26.80
CA PHE A 6 24.53 -59.84 -26.72
C PHE A 6 23.84 -59.51 -25.39
N VAL A 7 24.53 -58.77 -24.55
CA VAL A 7 23.91 -58.13 -23.36
C VAL A 7 23.35 -56.78 -23.81
N LEU A 8 22.03 -56.68 -23.81
CA LEU A 8 21.31 -55.44 -24.03
C LEU A 8 21.35 -54.61 -22.73
N LEU A 9 22.17 -53.55 -22.67
CA LEU A 9 22.22 -52.59 -21.57
C LEU A 9 21.05 -51.63 -21.72
N LEU A 10 19.97 -51.83 -20.97
CA LEU A 10 18.88 -50.87 -20.81
C LEU A 10 19.38 -49.66 -20.01
N LEU A 11 19.70 -48.57 -20.70
CA LEU A 11 19.90 -47.25 -20.11
C LEU A 11 18.54 -46.73 -19.63
N THR A 12 18.25 -46.91 -18.34
CA THR A 12 17.13 -46.24 -17.68
C THR A 12 17.50 -44.76 -17.46
N LEU A 13 16.79 -43.89 -18.17
CA LEU A 13 16.92 -42.42 -18.05
C LEU A 13 16.61 -41.95 -16.64
N PRO A 14 17.35 -40.96 -16.08
CA PRO A 14 17.18 -40.46 -14.71
C PRO A 14 15.99 -39.47 -14.55
N GLY A 15 14.91 -39.65 -15.31
CA GLY A 15 13.73 -38.76 -15.22
C GLY A 15 12.92 -38.90 -13.96
N GLY A 16 12.81 -40.13 -13.42
CA GLY A 16 11.98 -40.39 -12.23
C GLY A 16 12.54 -39.84 -10.91
N ALA A 17 13.86 -39.90 -10.74
CA ALA A 17 14.52 -39.41 -9.52
C ALA A 17 14.49 -37.88 -9.43
N ARG A 18 14.58 -37.18 -10.56
CA ARG A 18 14.52 -35.70 -10.62
C ARG A 18 13.11 -35.17 -10.39
N ALA A 19 12.08 -35.86 -10.86
CA ALA A 19 10.67 -35.51 -10.62
C ALA A 19 10.27 -35.70 -9.13
N ALA A 20 10.69 -36.83 -8.51
CA ALA A 20 10.45 -37.09 -7.10
C ALA A 20 11.19 -36.08 -6.18
N SER A 21 12.39 -35.68 -6.55
CA SER A 21 13.19 -34.68 -5.83
C SER A 21 12.56 -33.28 -5.93
N GLY A 22 12.06 -32.89 -7.12
CA GLY A 22 11.36 -31.62 -7.31
C GLY A 22 10.03 -31.53 -6.54
N ALA A 23 9.26 -32.63 -6.48
CA ALA A 23 8.03 -32.69 -5.68
C ALA A 23 8.31 -32.53 -4.18
N ASN A 24 9.40 -33.09 -3.67
CA ASN A 24 9.81 -32.94 -2.28
C ASN A 24 10.26 -31.50 -1.96
N ALA A 25 11.00 -30.85 -2.87
CA ALA A 25 11.42 -29.47 -2.72
C ALA A 25 10.21 -28.51 -2.72
N ALA A 26 9.25 -28.68 -3.62
CA ALA A 26 8.02 -27.90 -3.66
C ALA A 26 7.19 -28.08 -2.39
N LYS A 27 7.02 -29.33 -1.92
CA LYS A 27 6.31 -29.63 -0.67
C LYS A 27 6.96 -28.93 0.53
N ALA A 28 8.27 -29.04 0.69
CA ALA A 28 9.01 -28.40 1.78
C ALA A 28 8.89 -26.87 1.72
N LEU A 29 8.87 -26.28 0.51
CA LEU A 29 8.69 -24.84 0.33
C LEU A 29 7.28 -24.38 0.76
N HIS A 30 6.24 -25.10 0.34
CA HIS A 30 4.85 -24.75 0.68
C HIS A 30 4.56 -24.97 2.18
N GLU A 31 5.13 -25.99 2.80
CA GLU A 31 5.07 -26.20 4.25
C GLU A 31 5.74 -25.05 5.01
N LEU A 32 6.91 -24.58 4.52
CA LEU A 32 7.59 -23.41 5.11
C LEU A 32 6.74 -22.14 4.97
N PHE A 33 6.11 -21.89 3.84
CA PHE A 33 5.22 -20.75 3.64
C PHE A 33 4.04 -20.77 4.62
N THR A 34 3.41 -21.94 4.78
CA THR A 34 2.27 -22.10 5.67
C THR A 34 2.67 -21.86 7.14
N ALA A 35 3.76 -22.49 7.57
CA ALA A 35 4.25 -22.34 8.95
C ALA A 35 4.66 -20.89 9.27
N ALA A 36 5.34 -20.23 8.33
CA ALA A 36 5.75 -18.84 8.48
C ALA A 36 4.56 -17.88 8.51
N TRP A 37 3.54 -18.15 7.69
CA TRP A 37 2.29 -17.36 7.70
C TRP A 37 1.51 -17.52 9.00
N ASP A 38 1.36 -18.76 9.50
CA ASP A 38 0.70 -19.01 10.78
C ASP A 38 1.41 -18.33 11.95
N GLN A 39 2.74 -18.37 11.95
CA GLN A 39 3.56 -17.65 12.93
C GLN A 39 3.34 -16.13 12.79
N GLU A 40 3.32 -15.57 11.58
CA GLU A 40 3.09 -14.15 11.36
C GLU A 40 1.72 -13.70 11.86
N MET A 41 0.65 -14.46 11.59
CA MET A 41 -0.69 -14.17 12.10
C MET A 41 -0.77 -14.22 13.63
N GLN A 42 -0.06 -15.14 14.25
CA GLN A 42 0.04 -15.20 15.71
C GLN A 42 0.79 -14.01 16.30
N GLU A 43 1.85 -13.54 15.63
CA GLU A 43 2.68 -12.41 16.07
C GLU A 43 2.03 -11.05 15.80
N ARG A 44 1.06 -10.99 14.85
CA ARG A 44 0.34 -9.79 14.40
C ARG A 44 -1.17 -10.00 14.48
N PRO A 45 -1.73 -10.17 15.69
CA PRO A 45 -3.13 -10.54 15.86
C PRO A 45 -4.13 -9.49 15.37
N GLU A 46 -3.75 -8.20 15.33
CA GLU A 46 -4.58 -7.13 14.74
C GLU A 46 -4.72 -7.35 13.22
N GLU A 47 -3.60 -7.56 12.52
CA GLU A 47 -3.58 -7.84 11.08
C GLU A 47 -4.33 -9.14 10.74
N ALA A 48 -4.11 -10.20 11.54
CA ALA A 48 -4.85 -11.46 11.41
C ALA A 48 -6.36 -11.24 11.49
N SER A 49 -6.80 -10.44 12.47
CA SER A 49 -8.22 -10.11 12.65
C SER A 49 -8.81 -9.34 11.47
N GLU A 50 -8.07 -8.38 10.90
CA GLU A 50 -8.47 -7.59 9.73
C GLU A 50 -8.58 -8.44 8.47
N LEU A 51 -7.72 -9.46 8.32
CA LEU A 51 -7.77 -10.45 7.26
C LEU A 51 -8.87 -11.52 7.45
N GLY A 52 -9.56 -11.51 8.60
CA GLY A 52 -10.64 -12.45 8.93
C GLY A 52 -10.18 -13.71 9.66
N ASP A 53 -8.90 -13.82 10.04
CA ASP A 53 -8.39 -14.89 10.89
C ASP A 53 -8.74 -14.63 12.37
N ARG A 54 -9.83 -15.23 12.82
CA ARG A 54 -10.39 -15.03 14.16
C ARG A 54 -9.63 -15.74 15.29
N ARG A 55 -8.61 -16.54 14.99
CA ARG A 55 -7.86 -17.34 16.00
C ARG A 55 -7.21 -16.49 17.08
N TRP A 56 -6.92 -15.22 16.77
CA TRP A 56 -6.15 -14.29 17.59
C TRP A 56 -6.93 -13.04 17.99
N ASN A 57 -8.27 -13.05 17.87
CA ASN A 57 -9.11 -11.88 18.13
C ASN A 57 -9.10 -11.40 19.59
N ASP A 58 -8.59 -12.21 20.51
CA ASP A 58 -8.48 -11.92 21.94
C ASP A 58 -7.14 -11.27 22.36
N ARG A 59 -6.24 -10.97 21.39
CA ARG A 59 -4.85 -10.56 21.66
C ARG A 59 -4.45 -9.27 21.00
N TRP A 60 -3.49 -8.57 21.62
CA TRP A 60 -2.69 -7.51 21.03
C TRP A 60 -1.32 -8.03 20.64
N MET A 61 -0.70 -7.41 19.63
CA MET A 61 0.69 -7.62 19.26
C MET A 61 1.58 -7.27 20.45
N ASP A 62 2.50 -8.16 20.81
CA ASP A 62 3.57 -7.85 21.75
C ASP A 62 4.54 -6.86 21.10
N ARG A 63 4.53 -5.61 21.56
CA ARG A 63 5.39 -4.51 21.10
C ARG A 63 6.58 -4.27 22.03
N GLY A 64 6.84 -5.15 22.97
CA GLY A 64 8.02 -5.06 23.83
C GLY A 64 9.33 -5.23 23.04
N PRO A 65 10.43 -4.63 23.50
CA PRO A 65 11.73 -4.73 22.83
C PRO A 65 12.20 -6.16 22.57
N GLU A 66 11.97 -7.06 23.53
CA GLU A 66 12.34 -8.47 23.44
C GLU A 66 11.54 -9.20 22.35
N ALA A 67 10.30 -8.79 22.10
CA ALA A 67 9.47 -9.37 21.04
C ALA A 67 10.03 -9.04 19.64
N TYR A 68 10.54 -7.83 19.45
CA TYR A 68 11.21 -7.48 18.18
C TYR A 68 12.50 -8.29 17.97
N ALA A 69 13.28 -8.52 19.03
CA ALA A 69 14.48 -9.36 18.95
C ALA A 69 14.13 -10.83 18.64
N ARG A 70 13.05 -11.38 19.25
CA ARG A 70 12.57 -12.74 18.92
C ARG A 70 12.10 -12.86 17.47
N ARG A 71 11.41 -11.84 16.95
CA ARG A 71 10.97 -11.80 15.53
C ARG A 71 12.14 -11.77 14.57
N ASP A 72 13.17 -10.97 14.86
CA ASP A 72 14.40 -10.94 14.07
C ASP A 72 15.11 -12.29 14.08
N GLN A 73 15.25 -12.93 15.23
CA GLN A 73 15.78 -14.29 15.31
C GLN A 73 14.95 -15.28 14.48
N GLY A 74 13.61 -15.17 14.52
CA GLY A 74 12.70 -15.97 13.70
C GLY A 74 12.90 -15.74 12.20
N ASN A 75 13.19 -14.52 11.77
CA ASN A 75 13.51 -14.21 10.37
C ASN A 75 14.78 -14.95 9.92
N HIS A 76 15.85 -14.93 10.70
CA HIS A 76 17.08 -15.69 10.42
C HIS A 76 16.83 -17.20 10.31
N GLU A 77 16.00 -17.77 11.21
CA GLU A 77 15.65 -19.19 11.17
C GLU A 77 14.86 -19.56 9.91
N ILE A 78 13.94 -18.69 9.47
CA ILE A 78 13.17 -18.89 8.24
C ILE A 78 14.09 -18.84 7.02
N LEU A 79 15.00 -17.86 6.94
CA LEU A 79 15.99 -17.80 5.86
C LEU A 79 16.92 -19.03 5.86
N ALA A 80 17.34 -19.49 7.01
CA ALA A 80 18.14 -20.71 7.12
C ALA A 80 17.39 -21.98 6.67
N LYS A 81 16.07 -22.09 6.96
CA LYS A 81 15.22 -23.18 6.44
C LYS A 81 15.04 -23.07 4.93
N LEU A 82 14.78 -21.88 4.40
CA LEU A 82 14.63 -21.63 2.97
C LEU A 82 15.89 -22.02 2.18
N ALA A 83 17.08 -21.67 2.69
CA ALA A 83 18.36 -21.98 2.06
C ALA A 83 18.65 -23.48 1.91
N ARG A 84 17.95 -24.38 2.66
CA ARG A 84 18.06 -25.83 2.52
C ARG A 84 17.23 -26.39 1.37
N ILE A 85 16.35 -25.58 0.77
CA ILE A 85 15.50 -25.98 -0.36
C ILE A 85 16.24 -25.64 -1.65
N ASP A 86 16.52 -26.64 -2.48
CA ASP A 86 17.18 -26.41 -3.77
C ASP A 86 16.21 -25.75 -4.76
N ARG A 87 16.39 -24.44 -4.96
CA ARG A 87 15.60 -23.60 -5.86
C ARG A 87 15.55 -24.14 -7.28
N ASN A 88 16.63 -24.80 -7.78
CA ASN A 88 16.71 -25.29 -9.15
C ASN A 88 15.84 -26.53 -9.40
N GLN A 89 15.34 -27.18 -8.35
CA GLN A 89 14.39 -28.29 -8.44
C GLN A 89 12.94 -27.82 -8.49
N LEU A 90 12.67 -26.54 -8.22
CA LEU A 90 11.34 -25.96 -8.24
C LEU A 90 10.89 -25.61 -9.66
N ASN A 91 9.57 -25.62 -9.89
CA ASN A 91 9.00 -25.07 -11.11
C ASN A 91 9.12 -23.52 -11.12
N LYS A 92 8.86 -22.88 -12.27
CA LYS A 92 9.02 -21.42 -12.43
C LYS A 92 8.19 -20.61 -11.42
N THR A 93 6.96 -21.03 -11.13
CA THR A 93 6.08 -20.36 -10.17
C THR A 93 6.66 -20.44 -8.76
N ASP A 94 7.11 -21.62 -8.35
CA ASP A 94 7.70 -21.81 -7.04
C ASP A 94 9.10 -21.18 -6.92
N GLN A 95 9.85 -21.06 -8.01
CA GLN A 95 11.08 -20.26 -8.03
C GLN A 95 10.78 -18.77 -7.76
N LEU A 96 9.74 -18.23 -8.39
CA LEU A 96 9.29 -16.87 -8.11
C LEU A 96 8.83 -16.71 -6.64
N ASN A 97 8.04 -17.66 -6.15
CA ASN A 97 7.58 -17.66 -4.75
C ASN A 97 8.77 -17.72 -3.77
N TYR A 98 9.77 -18.56 -4.05
CA TYR A 98 11.01 -18.66 -3.28
C TYR A 98 11.76 -17.32 -3.24
N ASP A 99 11.98 -16.68 -4.40
CA ASP A 99 12.72 -15.43 -4.51
C ASP A 99 12.01 -14.28 -3.75
N LEU A 100 10.69 -14.18 -3.89
CA LEU A 100 9.88 -13.17 -3.20
C LEU A 100 9.84 -13.38 -1.68
N PHE A 101 9.77 -14.65 -1.25
CA PHE A 101 9.81 -14.99 0.17
C PHE A 101 11.16 -14.67 0.78
N GLN A 102 12.25 -15.00 0.08
CA GLN A 102 13.61 -14.64 0.50
C GLN A 102 13.77 -13.12 0.62
N LYS A 103 13.35 -12.37 -0.41
CA LYS A 103 13.44 -10.90 -0.42
C LYS A 103 12.67 -10.28 0.75
N ARG A 104 11.46 -10.78 1.07
CA ARG A 104 10.66 -10.32 2.21
C ARG A 104 11.40 -10.46 3.55
N TYR A 105 12.05 -11.59 3.79
CA TYR A 105 12.75 -11.82 5.05
C TYR A 105 14.08 -11.10 5.13
N ILE A 106 14.81 -10.94 4.03
CA ILE A 106 16.00 -10.08 3.96
C ILE A 106 15.62 -8.62 4.26
N ASP A 107 14.54 -8.11 3.67
CA ASP A 107 14.07 -6.76 3.94
C ASP A 107 13.72 -6.56 5.44
N ARG A 108 13.07 -7.53 6.07
CA ARG A 108 12.77 -7.50 7.52
C ARG A 108 14.04 -7.42 8.38
N GLU A 109 15.09 -8.17 8.04
CA GLU A 109 16.39 -8.08 8.72
C GLU A 109 17.02 -6.69 8.54
N GLU A 110 16.98 -6.14 7.32
CA GLU A 110 17.51 -4.80 7.06
C GLU A 110 16.72 -3.72 7.83
N GLN A 111 15.41 -3.81 7.90
CA GLN A 111 14.54 -2.94 8.72
C GLN A 111 14.91 -3.03 10.21
N TYR A 112 15.17 -4.22 10.72
CA TYR A 112 15.58 -4.41 12.11
C TYR A 112 16.94 -3.78 12.39
N LYS A 113 17.93 -3.92 11.49
CA LYS A 113 19.28 -3.34 11.62
C LYS A 113 19.26 -1.81 11.73
N VAL A 114 18.39 -1.14 10.97
CA VAL A 114 18.25 0.33 11.04
C VAL A 114 17.35 0.80 12.18
N ARG A 115 16.81 -0.13 12.98
CA ARG A 115 16.05 0.16 14.21
C ARG A 115 14.75 0.94 13.96
N TRP A 116 14.20 0.90 12.75
CA TRP A 116 13.00 1.64 12.40
C TRP A 116 11.80 1.30 13.30
N PHE A 117 11.70 0.08 13.79
CA PHE A 117 10.64 -0.36 14.69
C PHE A 117 10.54 0.45 15.99
N LEU A 118 11.60 1.17 16.40
CA LEU A 118 11.57 2.08 17.55
C LEU A 118 10.77 3.35 17.29
N MET A 119 10.46 3.64 16.02
CA MET A 119 9.73 4.81 15.54
C MET A 119 8.39 4.43 14.86
N SER A 120 7.82 3.26 15.19
CA SER A 120 6.64 2.68 14.54
C SER A 120 5.32 3.30 15.00
N PHE A 121 5.26 4.65 15.10
CA PHE A 121 4.02 5.40 15.33
C PHE A 121 4.18 6.84 14.86
N ASN A 122 3.09 7.50 14.55
CA ASN A 122 3.06 8.90 14.14
C ASN A 122 1.66 9.50 14.39
N GLN A 123 1.38 10.69 13.86
CA GLN A 123 0.08 11.35 14.01
C GLN A 123 -1.09 10.65 13.30
N ARG A 124 -0.84 9.65 12.47
CA ARG A 124 -1.87 8.90 11.74
C ARG A 124 -2.10 7.50 12.30
N GLU A 125 -1.08 6.91 12.86
CA GLU A 125 -1.10 5.54 13.37
C GLU A 125 -0.35 5.40 14.69
N GLY A 126 -0.85 4.53 15.55
CA GLY A 126 -0.24 4.27 16.86
C GLY A 126 -1.28 3.91 17.91
N PRO A 127 -0.88 3.86 19.19
CA PRO A 127 -1.79 3.55 20.28
C PRO A 127 -3.02 4.47 20.34
N GLN A 128 -2.88 5.73 19.94
CA GLN A 128 -3.95 6.73 20.00
C GLN A 128 -5.10 6.48 19.01
N THR A 129 -4.92 5.60 18.02
CA THR A 129 -5.92 5.27 17.00
C THR A 129 -6.33 3.80 17.02
N ILE A 130 -5.86 3.02 17.99
CA ILE A 130 -6.05 1.56 18.03
C ILE A 130 -7.52 1.13 18.26
N ASP A 131 -8.37 2.04 18.72
CA ASP A 131 -9.82 1.84 18.87
C ASP A 131 -10.52 1.65 17.52
N ASP A 132 -9.94 2.13 16.41
CA ASP A 132 -10.48 1.95 15.06
C ASP A 132 -10.56 0.48 14.65
N LEU A 133 -9.70 -0.39 15.21
CA LEU A 133 -9.78 -1.84 15.02
C LEU A 133 -11.17 -2.39 15.33
N GLY A 134 -11.81 -1.93 16.42
CA GLY A 134 -13.17 -2.33 16.79
C GLY A 134 -14.23 -1.99 15.74
N SER A 135 -13.95 -1.05 14.83
CA SER A 135 -14.84 -0.67 13.73
C SER A 135 -14.64 -1.54 12.47
N SER A 136 -13.49 -2.18 12.33
CA SER A 136 -13.15 -3.06 11.20
C SER A 136 -13.50 -4.53 11.45
N LEU A 137 -13.66 -4.95 12.70
CA LEU A 137 -13.98 -6.32 13.08
C LEU A 137 -15.48 -6.64 12.93
N ARG A 138 -15.77 -7.94 12.78
CA ARG A 138 -17.13 -8.46 12.76
C ARG A 138 -17.55 -8.95 14.14
N PHE A 139 -18.72 -8.52 14.58
CA PHE A 139 -19.33 -8.90 15.85
C PHE A 139 -20.66 -9.63 15.59
N GLU A 140 -20.58 -10.94 15.35
CA GLU A 140 -21.74 -11.78 14.98
C GLU A 140 -22.18 -12.70 16.13
N THR A 141 -21.24 -13.11 16.98
CA THR A 141 -21.46 -14.06 18.06
C THR A 141 -21.07 -13.46 19.40
N VAL A 142 -21.60 -14.02 20.50
CA VAL A 142 -21.19 -13.66 21.86
C VAL A 142 -19.67 -13.75 22.03
N LYS A 143 -19.04 -14.77 21.42
CA LYS A 143 -17.58 -14.94 21.46
C LYS A 143 -16.82 -13.76 20.90
N ASP A 144 -17.28 -13.14 19.81
CA ASP A 144 -16.57 -12.00 19.20
C ASP A 144 -16.51 -10.81 20.17
N TYR A 145 -17.60 -10.58 20.91
CA TYR A 145 -17.61 -9.55 21.96
C TYR A 145 -16.75 -9.91 23.17
N GLU A 146 -16.70 -11.20 23.56
CA GLU A 146 -15.82 -11.66 24.64
C GLU A 146 -14.34 -11.53 24.29
N ASP A 147 -13.97 -11.84 23.04
CA ASP A 147 -12.61 -11.65 22.52
C ASP A 147 -12.23 -10.17 22.58
N TRP A 148 -13.12 -9.28 22.13
CA TRP A 148 -12.91 -7.83 22.22
C TRP A 148 -12.80 -7.35 23.67
N LEU A 149 -13.65 -7.84 24.58
CA LEU A 149 -13.52 -7.58 26.00
C LEU A 149 -12.17 -8.02 26.56
N THR A 150 -11.64 -9.13 26.10
CA THR A 150 -10.30 -9.60 26.49
C THR A 150 -9.22 -8.64 26.01
N ARG A 151 -9.32 -8.13 24.78
CA ARG A 151 -8.45 -7.06 24.29
C ARG A 151 -8.53 -5.81 25.17
N LEU A 152 -9.75 -5.35 25.54
CA LEU A 152 -9.89 -4.19 26.42
C LEU A 152 -9.21 -4.40 27.78
N ARG A 153 -9.34 -5.58 28.37
CA ARG A 153 -8.73 -5.93 29.66
C ARG A 153 -7.20 -6.01 29.60
N THR A 154 -6.65 -6.42 28.47
CA THR A 154 -5.20 -6.60 28.26
C THR A 154 -4.53 -5.37 27.63
N LEU A 155 -5.30 -4.35 27.23
CA LEU A 155 -4.77 -3.12 26.65
C LEU A 155 -3.72 -2.41 27.55
N PRO A 156 -3.87 -2.35 28.88
CA PRO A 156 -2.83 -1.78 29.74
C PRO A 156 -1.46 -2.41 29.54
N THR A 157 -1.39 -3.75 29.41
CA THR A 157 -0.14 -4.48 29.14
C THR A 157 0.43 -4.11 27.77
N ALA A 158 -0.41 -4.01 26.74
CA ALA A 158 0.03 -3.63 25.40
C ALA A 158 0.60 -2.19 25.38
N LEU A 159 -0.03 -1.23 26.09
CA LEU A 159 0.48 0.13 26.24
C LEU A 159 1.77 0.21 27.07
N ASP A 160 1.92 -0.64 28.09
CA ASP A 160 3.16 -0.71 28.87
C ASP A 160 4.32 -1.27 28.03
N GLN A 161 4.09 -2.29 27.22
CA GLN A 161 5.07 -2.82 26.25
C GLN A 161 5.47 -1.75 25.23
N PHE A 162 4.50 -1.01 24.68
CA PHE A 162 4.78 0.09 23.76
C PHE A 162 5.56 1.22 24.44
N THR A 163 5.21 1.57 25.68
CA THR A 163 5.97 2.53 26.49
C THR A 163 7.42 2.08 26.69
N ALA A 164 7.65 0.80 26.94
CA ALA A 164 9.01 0.25 27.07
C ALA A 164 9.80 0.37 25.77
N LEU A 165 9.15 0.14 24.62
CA LEU A 165 9.73 0.32 23.30
C LEU A 165 10.13 1.80 23.06
N LEU A 166 9.24 2.74 23.34
CA LEU A 166 9.53 4.17 23.21
C LEU A 166 10.65 4.64 24.14
N ARG A 167 10.72 4.12 25.36
CA ARG A 167 11.86 4.36 26.27
C ARG A 167 13.18 3.85 25.71
N GLN A 168 13.17 2.73 24.98
CA GLN A 168 14.35 2.27 24.25
C GLN A 168 14.67 3.25 23.10
N GLY A 169 13.67 3.72 22.35
CA GLY A 169 13.84 4.75 21.33
C GLY A 169 14.52 6.00 21.89
N ILE A 170 14.10 6.50 23.05
CA ILE A 170 14.74 7.64 23.74
C ILE A 170 16.21 7.34 24.03
N ARG A 171 16.53 6.18 24.62
CA ARG A 171 17.92 5.80 24.94
C ARG A 171 18.80 5.71 23.70
N GLU A 172 18.25 5.20 22.60
CA GLU A 172 18.96 5.03 21.33
C GLU A 172 18.87 6.27 20.42
N ARG A 173 18.20 7.34 20.88
CA ARG A 173 17.93 8.56 20.10
C ARG A 173 17.16 8.30 18.79
N MET A 174 16.36 7.25 18.77
CA MET A 174 15.42 6.92 17.70
C MET A 174 14.05 7.48 18.07
N VAL A 175 13.85 8.76 17.85
CA VAL A 175 12.64 9.53 18.19
C VAL A 175 12.23 10.44 17.03
N HIS A 176 10.94 10.73 16.96
CA HIS A 176 10.39 11.60 15.93
C HIS A 176 10.70 13.09 16.17
N PRO A 177 10.59 13.94 15.13
CA PRO A 177 10.61 15.38 15.28
C PRO A 177 9.45 15.88 16.16
N ARG A 178 9.75 16.85 17.04
CA ARG A 178 8.80 17.44 17.99
C ARG A 178 7.52 17.93 17.34
N ILE A 179 7.63 18.66 16.22
CA ILE A 179 6.50 19.25 15.51
C ILE A 179 5.43 18.23 15.09
N ILE A 180 5.82 16.98 14.87
CA ILE A 180 4.89 15.88 14.59
C ILE A 180 4.26 15.36 15.87
N MET A 181 5.08 15.21 16.92
CA MET A 181 4.68 14.60 18.18
C MET A 181 3.81 15.50 19.06
N GLU A 182 3.86 16.82 18.88
CA GLU A 182 3.00 17.77 19.58
C GLU A 182 1.50 17.58 19.32
N ARG A 183 1.11 16.86 18.27
CA ARG A 183 -0.28 16.53 17.96
C ARG A 183 -0.80 15.32 18.76
N ILE A 184 0.09 14.45 19.22
CA ILE A 184 -0.27 13.17 19.86
C ILE A 184 -1.02 13.34 21.19
N PRO A 185 -0.66 14.27 22.11
CA PRO A 185 -1.37 14.45 23.36
C PRO A 185 -2.87 14.69 23.19
N ALA A 186 -3.26 15.53 22.22
CA ALA A 186 -4.66 15.80 21.93
C ALA A 186 -5.41 14.59 21.35
N GLN A 187 -4.70 13.73 20.60
CA GLN A 187 -5.26 12.47 20.09
C GLN A 187 -5.43 11.45 21.22
N ILE A 188 -4.49 11.36 22.16
CA ILE A 188 -4.62 10.51 23.34
C ILE A 188 -5.79 10.98 24.22
N ASP A 189 -6.04 12.29 24.33
CA ASP A 189 -7.16 12.82 25.10
C ASP A 189 -8.53 12.33 24.61
N LYS A 190 -8.67 12.03 23.33
CA LYS A 190 -9.91 11.42 22.78
C LYS A 190 -10.19 10.03 23.36
N GLN A 191 -9.16 9.34 23.88
CA GLN A 191 -9.29 8.03 24.53
C GLN A 191 -9.58 8.13 26.05
N ILE A 192 -9.43 9.32 26.65
CA ILE A 192 -9.64 9.57 28.08
C ILE A 192 -11.02 10.21 28.28
N VAL A 193 -12.05 9.37 28.27
CA VAL A 193 -13.45 9.80 28.34
C VAL A 193 -14.00 9.68 29.75
N SER A 194 -14.89 10.62 30.16
CA SER A 194 -15.60 10.54 31.42
C SER A 194 -16.78 9.55 31.40
N ASP A 195 -17.47 9.44 30.26
CA ASP A 195 -18.50 8.41 30.02
C ASP A 195 -17.92 7.29 29.17
N PRO A 196 -17.80 6.06 29.70
CA PRO A 196 -17.26 4.92 28.97
C PRO A 196 -17.98 4.63 27.64
N THR A 197 -19.26 5.01 27.51
CA THR A 197 -20.04 4.78 26.28
C THR A 197 -19.65 5.70 25.12
N GLN A 198 -18.90 6.76 25.39
CA GLN A 198 -18.36 7.67 24.39
C GLN A 198 -17.01 7.20 23.84
N SER A 199 -16.38 6.20 24.47
CA SER A 199 -15.14 5.62 23.97
C SER A 199 -15.34 4.92 22.62
N GLY A 200 -14.37 5.06 21.70
CA GLY A 200 -14.31 4.30 20.45
C GLY A 200 -14.29 2.78 20.71
N PHE A 201 -13.64 2.35 21.78
CA PHE A 201 -13.62 0.93 22.20
C PHE A 201 -14.99 0.37 22.59
N TYR A 202 -15.94 1.23 23.01
CA TYR A 202 -17.30 0.82 23.32
C TYR A 202 -18.21 0.70 22.11
N LYS A 203 -17.81 1.23 20.96
CA LYS A 203 -18.62 1.30 19.73
C LYS A 203 -19.28 -0.03 19.33
N PRO A 204 -18.60 -1.20 19.37
CA PRO A 204 -19.22 -2.49 19.05
C PRO A 204 -20.43 -2.86 19.93
N PHE A 205 -20.47 -2.36 21.16
CA PHE A 205 -21.53 -2.67 22.14
C PHE A 205 -22.76 -1.74 22.06
N LYS A 206 -22.78 -0.80 21.11
CA LYS A 206 -23.94 0.11 20.91
C LYS A 206 -25.07 -0.60 20.16
N THR A 207 -24.73 -1.55 19.28
CA THR A 207 -25.70 -2.31 18.48
C THR A 207 -25.28 -3.78 18.44
N PHE A 208 -26.27 -4.68 18.49
CA PHE A 208 -26.02 -6.13 18.43
C PHE A 208 -26.82 -6.75 17.27
N PRO A 209 -26.28 -7.80 16.63
CA PRO A 209 -27.03 -8.59 15.66
C PRO A 209 -28.20 -9.34 16.35
N GLN A 210 -29.22 -9.68 15.57
CA GLN A 210 -30.45 -10.33 16.08
C GLN A 210 -30.18 -11.66 16.82
N GLY A 211 -29.09 -12.34 16.54
CA GLY A 211 -28.74 -13.63 17.15
C GLY A 211 -28.26 -13.54 18.63
N ILE A 212 -28.04 -12.36 19.18
CA ILE A 212 -27.57 -12.17 20.57
C ILE A 212 -28.78 -11.78 21.44
N ASN A 213 -29.09 -12.63 22.42
CA ASN A 213 -30.21 -12.42 23.32
C ASN A 213 -29.99 -11.21 24.24
N GLN A 214 -31.07 -10.66 24.79
CA GLN A 214 -31.03 -9.44 25.60
C GLN A 214 -30.21 -9.56 26.89
N VAL A 215 -30.17 -10.75 27.49
CA VAL A 215 -29.39 -11.00 28.72
C VAL A 215 -27.90 -10.87 28.41
N ASP A 216 -27.44 -11.48 27.31
CA ASP A 216 -26.05 -11.36 26.87
C ASP A 216 -25.72 -9.92 26.45
N GLN A 217 -26.60 -9.23 25.73
CA GLN A 217 -26.38 -7.83 25.36
C GLN A 217 -26.12 -6.97 26.61
N GLN A 218 -26.99 -7.06 27.64
CA GLN A 218 -26.83 -6.29 28.88
C GLN A 218 -25.55 -6.66 29.63
N ARG A 219 -25.24 -7.92 29.74
CA ARG A 219 -24.00 -8.42 30.37
C ARG A 219 -22.75 -7.89 29.66
N LEU A 220 -22.72 -7.97 28.32
CA LEU A 220 -21.60 -7.52 27.49
C LEU A 220 -21.43 -5.99 27.57
N GLN A 221 -22.52 -5.23 27.52
CA GLN A 221 -22.52 -3.78 27.70
C GLN A 221 -21.96 -3.36 29.05
N GLN A 222 -22.39 -4.03 30.12
CA GLN A 222 -21.90 -3.74 31.48
C GLN A 222 -20.41 -4.08 31.59
N ALA A 223 -19.98 -5.23 31.07
CA ALA A 223 -18.59 -5.65 31.07
C ALA A 223 -17.70 -4.66 30.27
N ALA A 224 -18.20 -4.17 29.13
CA ALA A 224 -17.50 -3.20 28.31
C ALA A 224 -17.34 -1.84 29.02
N ARG A 225 -18.41 -1.32 29.62
CA ARG A 225 -18.34 -0.08 30.45
C ARG A 225 -17.26 -0.21 31.52
N LYS A 226 -17.29 -1.31 32.26
CA LYS A 226 -16.31 -1.58 33.31
C LYS A 226 -14.88 -1.68 32.77
N ALA A 227 -14.68 -2.36 31.62
CA ALA A 227 -13.36 -2.50 31.01
C ALA A 227 -12.82 -1.15 30.51
N VAL A 228 -13.67 -0.32 29.88
CA VAL A 228 -13.27 1.03 29.46
C VAL A 228 -12.90 1.89 30.67
N GLU A 229 -13.76 1.94 31.68
CA GLU A 229 -13.56 2.77 32.88
C GLU A 229 -12.31 2.36 33.69
N GLN A 230 -12.10 1.04 33.88
CA GLN A 230 -11.10 0.52 34.82
C GLN A 230 -9.79 0.10 34.18
N GLN A 231 -9.75 -0.10 32.84
CA GLN A 231 -8.57 -0.56 32.13
C GLN A 231 -8.14 0.44 31.05
N VAL A 232 -9.04 0.77 30.11
CA VAL A 232 -8.70 1.59 28.94
C VAL A 232 -8.31 3.01 29.35
N VAL A 233 -9.23 3.73 30.02
CA VAL A 233 -9.02 5.14 30.40
C VAL A 233 -7.79 5.32 31.30
N PRO A 234 -7.57 4.54 32.37
CA PRO A 234 -6.37 4.67 33.19
C PRO A 234 -5.07 4.36 32.43
N ALA A 235 -5.10 3.39 31.50
CA ALA A 235 -3.94 3.04 30.71
C ALA A 235 -3.53 4.16 29.76
N PHE A 236 -4.49 4.80 29.09
CA PHE A 236 -4.21 5.98 28.26
C PHE A 236 -3.77 7.19 29.08
N ALA A 237 -4.33 7.41 30.27
CA ALA A 237 -3.87 8.47 31.17
C ALA A 237 -2.41 8.27 31.57
N LYS A 238 -2.03 7.03 31.92
CA LYS A 238 -0.63 6.64 32.23
C LYS A 238 0.29 6.84 31.01
N PHE A 239 -0.16 6.41 29.83
CA PHE A 239 0.60 6.57 28.59
C PHE A 239 0.78 8.05 28.25
N LYS A 240 -0.26 8.88 28.38
CA LYS A 240 -0.18 10.33 28.19
C LYS A 240 0.84 10.98 29.12
N GLN A 241 0.82 10.61 30.40
CA GLN A 241 1.79 11.12 31.38
C GLN A 241 3.23 10.84 30.91
N PHE A 242 3.55 9.60 30.57
CA PHE A 242 4.86 9.22 30.03
C PHE A 242 5.19 10.00 28.75
N PHE A 243 4.23 10.12 27.85
CA PHE A 243 4.45 10.78 26.56
C PHE A 243 4.85 12.25 26.73
N ILE A 244 4.15 12.97 27.61
CA ILE A 244 4.40 14.39 27.87
C ILE A 244 5.68 14.59 28.69
N SER A 245 5.93 13.74 29.72
CA SER A 245 7.06 13.95 30.64
C SER A 245 8.39 13.42 30.09
N ASP A 246 8.38 12.34 29.30
CA ASP A 246 9.60 11.62 28.94
C ASP A 246 9.86 11.67 27.41
N TYR A 247 8.82 11.35 26.59
CA TYR A 247 9.03 11.17 25.16
C TYR A 247 9.11 12.51 24.40
N LEU A 248 8.14 13.39 24.59
CA LEU A 248 8.06 14.67 23.90
C LEU A 248 9.28 15.57 24.16
N PRO A 249 9.82 15.66 25.38
CA PRO A 249 11.07 16.40 25.62
C PRO A 249 12.31 15.82 24.90
N ALA A 250 12.31 14.51 24.62
CA ALA A 250 13.41 13.84 23.92
C ALA A 250 13.38 13.99 22.39
N CYS A 251 12.26 14.48 21.83
CA CYS A 251 12.06 14.66 20.41
C CYS A 251 13.01 15.71 19.81
N TYR A 252 13.40 15.52 18.54
CA TYR A 252 14.21 16.50 17.80
C TYR A 252 13.41 17.75 17.45
N ASP A 253 14.06 18.91 17.49
CA ASP A 253 13.44 20.19 17.11
C ASP A 253 13.45 20.41 15.59
N GLN A 254 14.41 19.83 14.87
CA GLN A 254 14.49 19.91 13.43
C GLN A 254 13.89 18.66 12.78
N VAL A 255 13.62 18.72 11.47
CA VAL A 255 13.06 17.63 10.70
C VAL A 255 14.15 16.91 9.89
N GLY A 256 13.89 15.66 9.51
CA GLY A 256 14.76 14.88 8.63
C GLY A 256 15.48 13.71 9.30
N ALA A 257 15.61 12.62 8.54
CA ALA A 257 16.26 11.39 8.99
C ALA A 257 17.76 11.59 9.32
N TRP A 258 18.41 12.57 8.73
CA TRP A 258 19.82 12.90 8.96
C TRP A 258 20.16 13.20 10.43
N GLN A 259 19.17 13.50 11.28
CA GLN A 259 19.36 13.70 12.71
C GLN A 259 19.46 12.39 13.51
N LEU A 260 18.93 11.30 12.94
CA LEU A 260 18.92 10.00 13.59
C LEU A 260 20.30 9.36 13.58
N PRO A 261 20.63 8.50 14.55
CA PRO A 261 21.82 7.69 14.47
C PRO A 261 21.83 6.90 13.16
N LYS A 262 22.92 7.02 12.38
CA LYS A 262 23.03 6.43 11.04
C LYS A 262 21.90 6.82 10.08
N GLY A 263 21.39 8.04 10.21
CA GLY A 263 20.23 8.51 9.46
C GLY A 263 20.34 8.37 7.94
N GLY A 264 21.54 8.53 7.38
CA GLY A 264 21.77 8.29 5.95
C GLY A 264 21.59 6.81 5.55
N GLU A 265 22.08 5.85 6.37
CA GLU A 265 21.90 4.42 6.14
C GLU A 265 20.41 4.05 6.28
N LEU A 266 19.75 4.58 7.31
CA LEU A 266 18.32 4.41 7.53
C LEU A 266 17.51 4.90 6.32
N TYR A 267 17.76 6.12 5.86
CA TYR A 267 17.00 6.68 4.75
C TYR A 267 17.24 5.93 3.43
N ALA A 268 18.47 5.53 3.16
CA ALA A 268 18.77 4.66 2.02
C ALA A 268 18.05 3.30 2.11
N GLN A 269 17.92 2.73 3.31
CA GLN A 269 17.13 1.51 3.51
C GLN A 269 15.63 1.76 3.31
N MET A 270 15.09 2.90 3.76
CA MET A 270 13.69 3.25 3.52
C MET A 270 13.39 3.41 2.01
N ILE A 271 14.30 4.02 1.26
CA ILE A 271 14.18 4.06 -0.22
C ILE A 271 14.07 2.64 -0.78
N ARG A 272 15.02 1.75 -0.47
CA ARG A 272 14.99 0.35 -0.97
C ARG A 272 13.72 -0.39 -0.57
N HIS A 273 13.27 -0.20 0.66
CA HIS A 273 12.07 -0.84 1.18
C HIS A 273 10.81 -0.40 0.39
N TYR A 274 10.60 0.92 0.28
CA TYR A 274 9.37 1.44 -0.33
C TYR A 274 9.39 1.43 -1.85
N THR A 275 10.56 1.58 -2.49
CA THR A 275 10.66 1.61 -3.95
C THR A 275 11.10 0.29 -4.58
N THR A 276 11.65 -0.63 -3.79
CA THR A 276 12.28 -1.88 -4.25
C THR A 276 13.42 -1.68 -5.26
N THR A 277 13.99 -0.47 -5.31
CA THR A 277 15.07 -0.07 -6.21
C THR A 277 16.36 0.21 -5.44
N ASN A 278 17.45 0.48 -6.16
CA ASN A 278 18.76 0.76 -5.57
C ASN A 278 19.21 2.21 -5.83
N GLU A 279 18.31 3.08 -6.30
CA GLU A 279 18.66 4.49 -6.50
C GLU A 279 19.09 5.13 -5.18
N THR A 280 20.13 5.96 -5.29
CA THR A 280 20.58 6.81 -4.20
C THR A 280 19.59 7.96 -3.96
N PRO A 281 19.56 8.55 -2.75
CA PRO A 281 18.73 9.72 -2.48
C PRO A 281 18.96 10.87 -3.49
N GLU A 282 20.20 11.06 -3.99
CA GLU A 282 20.50 12.08 -4.98
C GLU A 282 19.89 11.75 -6.34
N GLU A 283 19.99 10.51 -6.80
CA GLU A 283 19.35 10.09 -8.07
C GLU A 283 17.84 10.26 -8.01
N VAL A 284 17.20 9.86 -6.92
CA VAL A 284 15.76 10.07 -6.71
C VAL A 284 15.41 11.57 -6.76
N HIS A 285 16.21 12.42 -6.10
CA HIS A 285 16.01 13.86 -6.13
C HIS A 285 16.07 14.43 -7.55
N GLN A 286 17.09 14.03 -8.33
CA GLN A 286 17.25 14.49 -9.72
C GLN A 286 16.14 13.99 -10.63
N ILE A 287 15.66 12.75 -10.44
CA ILE A 287 14.46 12.23 -11.13
C ILE A 287 13.27 13.13 -10.81
N GLY A 288 13.07 13.47 -9.54
CA GLY A 288 12.01 14.37 -9.10
C GLY A 288 12.06 15.75 -9.76
N LEU A 289 13.21 16.40 -9.77
CA LEU A 289 13.39 17.70 -10.43
C LEU A 289 13.08 17.65 -11.93
N LYS A 290 13.53 16.60 -12.62
CA LYS A 290 13.25 16.37 -14.04
C LYS A 290 11.75 16.20 -14.31
N GLU A 291 11.06 15.40 -13.49
CA GLU A 291 9.63 15.17 -13.64
C GLU A 291 8.81 16.43 -13.33
N VAL A 292 9.17 17.18 -12.28
CA VAL A 292 8.53 18.48 -11.99
C VAL A 292 8.65 19.43 -13.17
N ALA A 293 9.84 19.54 -13.79
CA ALA A 293 10.04 20.39 -14.96
C ALA A 293 9.21 19.91 -16.17
N ARG A 294 9.15 18.61 -16.44
CA ARG A 294 8.35 18.02 -17.52
C ARG A 294 6.85 18.32 -17.35
N ILE A 295 6.32 18.02 -16.16
CA ILE A 295 4.89 18.19 -15.87
C ILE A 295 4.51 19.68 -15.89
N ASN A 296 5.37 20.57 -15.38
CA ASN A 296 5.15 22.01 -15.48
C ASN A 296 4.96 22.48 -16.93
N GLY A 297 5.77 21.96 -17.87
CA GLY A 297 5.60 22.25 -19.29
C GLY A 297 4.29 21.71 -19.87
N GLU A 298 3.77 20.60 -19.36
CA GLU A 298 2.46 20.06 -19.77
C GLU A 298 1.30 20.85 -19.16
N MET A 299 1.40 21.22 -17.88
CA MET A 299 0.42 22.08 -17.21
C MET A 299 0.27 23.43 -17.90
N ASP A 300 1.36 24.06 -18.34
CA ASP A 300 1.32 25.31 -19.08
C ASP A 300 0.58 25.18 -20.42
N ARG A 301 0.79 24.07 -21.13
CA ARG A 301 0.07 23.78 -22.37
C ARG A 301 -1.43 23.60 -22.15
N VAL A 302 -1.80 22.86 -21.08
CA VAL A 302 -3.21 22.63 -20.75
C VAL A 302 -3.87 23.92 -20.22
N MET A 303 -3.16 24.74 -19.43
CA MET A 303 -3.65 26.06 -19.03
C MET A 303 -3.98 26.93 -20.22
N GLN A 304 -3.13 26.97 -21.27
CA GLN A 304 -3.41 27.72 -22.51
C GLN A 304 -4.69 27.22 -23.20
N GLN A 305 -4.98 25.90 -23.17
CA GLN A 305 -6.19 25.33 -23.76
C GLN A 305 -7.47 25.76 -23.03
N THR A 306 -7.39 26.12 -21.73
CA THR A 306 -8.55 26.68 -21.00
C THR A 306 -8.91 28.08 -21.45
N GLY A 307 -8.05 28.78 -22.19
CA GLY A 307 -8.22 30.18 -22.57
C GLY A 307 -7.94 31.18 -21.43
N PHE A 308 -7.51 30.71 -20.25
CA PHE A 308 -7.19 31.57 -19.11
C PHE A 308 -6.08 32.58 -19.48
N LYS A 309 -6.24 33.82 -19.02
CA LYS A 309 -5.27 34.91 -19.25
C LYS A 309 -4.69 35.33 -17.92
N GLY A 310 -3.44 35.02 -17.67
CA GLY A 310 -2.74 35.32 -16.42
C GLY A 310 -1.51 34.43 -16.22
N SER A 311 -0.84 34.60 -15.12
CA SER A 311 0.28 33.75 -14.70
C SER A 311 -0.22 32.37 -14.23
N ARG A 312 0.69 31.42 -14.02
CA ARG A 312 0.38 30.12 -13.40
C ARG A 312 -0.16 30.30 -11.98
N ASP A 313 0.39 31.23 -11.21
CA ASP A 313 -0.07 31.53 -9.86
C ASP A 313 -1.50 32.05 -9.85
N ASP A 314 -1.86 32.92 -10.83
CA ASP A 314 -3.22 33.40 -10.98
C ASP A 314 -4.17 32.27 -11.37
N PHE A 315 -3.72 31.33 -12.22
CA PHE A 315 -4.48 30.15 -12.58
C PHE A 315 -4.68 29.20 -11.40
N PHE A 316 -3.64 28.96 -10.60
CA PHE A 316 -3.76 28.17 -9.39
C PHE A 316 -4.73 28.79 -8.39
N LYS A 317 -4.68 30.11 -8.24
CA LYS A 317 -5.65 30.86 -7.41
C LYS A 317 -7.08 30.72 -7.96
N PHE A 318 -7.26 30.89 -9.26
CA PHE A 318 -8.55 30.72 -9.94
C PHE A 318 -9.12 29.32 -9.70
N LEU A 319 -8.34 28.27 -9.89
CA LEU A 319 -8.75 26.88 -9.65
C LEU A 319 -9.17 26.61 -8.20
N ARG A 320 -8.54 27.28 -7.24
CA ARG A 320 -8.83 27.11 -5.81
C ARG A 320 -10.03 27.92 -5.31
N THR A 321 -10.44 28.96 -6.01
CA THR A 321 -11.39 29.93 -5.45
C THR A 321 -12.64 30.18 -6.27
N ASP A 322 -12.63 29.84 -7.57
CA ASP A 322 -13.79 30.08 -8.42
C ASP A 322 -14.91 29.08 -8.12
N PRO A 323 -16.13 29.55 -7.76
CA PRO A 323 -17.24 28.68 -7.36
C PRO A 323 -17.69 27.66 -8.42
N GLN A 324 -17.37 27.87 -9.71
CA GLN A 324 -17.71 26.92 -10.78
C GLN A 324 -17.12 25.54 -10.55
N PHE A 325 -15.97 25.46 -9.85
CA PHE A 325 -15.23 24.22 -9.61
C PHE A 325 -15.70 23.43 -8.40
N PHE A 326 -16.70 23.91 -7.66
CA PHE A 326 -17.13 23.27 -6.44
C PHE A 326 -18.61 22.88 -6.48
N TYR A 327 -18.97 21.88 -5.69
CA TYR A 327 -20.36 21.58 -5.38
C TYR A 327 -20.77 22.38 -4.13
N LYS A 328 -22.08 22.67 -4.02
CA LYS A 328 -22.59 23.49 -2.93
C LYS A 328 -22.88 22.68 -1.67
N THR A 329 -23.23 21.41 -1.85
CA THR A 329 -23.59 20.54 -0.73
C THR A 329 -22.82 19.21 -0.74
N PRO A 330 -22.65 18.55 0.42
CA PRO A 330 -22.08 17.23 0.50
C PRO A 330 -22.83 16.18 -0.36
N GLU A 331 -24.16 16.31 -0.46
CA GLU A 331 -25.02 15.42 -1.21
C GLU A 331 -24.74 15.53 -2.73
N GLU A 332 -24.66 16.76 -3.26
CA GLU A 332 -24.29 16.99 -4.67
C GLU A 332 -22.91 16.40 -4.99
N LEU A 333 -21.93 16.62 -4.12
CA LEU A 333 -20.58 16.07 -4.26
C LEU A 333 -20.61 14.54 -4.25
N PHE A 334 -21.38 13.94 -3.36
CA PHE A 334 -21.46 12.49 -3.23
C PHE A 334 -22.11 11.83 -4.47
N GLU A 335 -23.24 12.39 -4.94
CA GLU A 335 -23.89 11.91 -6.17
C GLU A 335 -22.98 12.04 -7.38
N ALA A 336 -22.18 13.11 -7.46
CA ALA A 336 -21.21 13.31 -8.53
C ALA A 336 -20.11 12.23 -8.52
N TYR A 337 -19.58 11.81 -7.37
CA TYR A 337 -18.63 10.71 -7.27
C TYR A 337 -19.23 9.37 -7.72
N LYS A 338 -20.46 9.08 -7.32
CA LYS A 338 -21.18 7.86 -7.77
C LYS A 338 -21.42 7.87 -9.28
N ALA A 339 -21.87 8.99 -9.84
CA ALA A 339 -22.08 9.14 -11.27
C ALA A 339 -20.77 8.98 -12.05
N LEU A 340 -19.67 9.56 -11.53
CA LEU A 340 -18.36 9.45 -12.13
C LEU A 340 -17.84 8.01 -12.15
N ALA A 341 -17.98 7.27 -11.05
CA ALA A 341 -17.64 5.86 -10.99
C ALA A 341 -18.37 5.05 -12.08
N LYS A 342 -19.66 5.31 -12.29
CA LYS A 342 -20.45 4.64 -13.34
C LYS A 342 -20.10 5.14 -14.77
N THR A 343 -19.51 6.29 -14.90
CA THR A 343 -18.96 6.76 -16.18
C THR A 343 -17.68 6.03 -16.54
N VAL A 344 -16.86 5.68 -15.56
CA VAL A 344 -15.59 4.96 -15.77
C VAL A 344 -15.82 3.48 -16.13
N ASP A 345 -16.73 2.79 -15.43
CA ASP A 345 -16.98 1.34 -15.58
C ASP A 345 -17.04 0.84 -17.04
N PRO A 346 -17.88 1.38 -17.93
CA PRO A 346 -18.01 0.89 -19.31
C PRO A 346 -16.76 1.16 -20.17
N ASN A 347 -15.88 2.06 -19.75
CA ASN A 347 -14.66 2.39 -20.49
C ASN A 347 -13.49 1.45 -20.20
N LEU A 348 -13.56 0.67 -19.13
CA LEU A 348 -12.51 -0.29 -18.76
C LEU A 348 -12.22 -1.31 -19.86
N VAL A 349 -13.23 -1.74 -20.61
CA VAL A 349 -13.07 -2.70 -21.71
C VAL A 349 -12.20 -2.16 -22.87
N LYS A 350 -11.93 -0.85 -22.91
CA LYS A 350 -11.01 -0.27 -23.89
C LYS A 350 -9.56 -0.64 -23.60
N VAL A 351 -9.21 -0.75 -22.32
CA VAL A 351 -7.83 -0.91 -21.84
C VAL A 351 -7.56 -2.23 -21.09
N PHE A 352 -8.59 -2.96 -20.69
CA PHE A 352 -8.46 -4.25 -20.01
C PHE A 352 -9.20 -5.37 -20.75
N ARG A 353 -8.61 -6.57 -20.73
CA ARG A 353 -9.21 -7.82 -21.20
C ARG A 353 -9.92 -8.54 -20.07
N THR A 354 -9.34 -8.53 -18.88
CA THR A 354 -9.85 -9.20 -17.69
C THR A 354 -10.21 -8.17 -16.62
N LEU A 355 -11.47 -8.16 -16.19
CA LEU A 355 -11.97 -7.32 -15.11
C LEU A 355 -12.18 -8.17 -13.84
N PRO A 356 -12.04 -7.60 -12.63
CA PRO A 356 -12.36 -8.31 -11.40
C PRO A 356 -13.86 -8.64 -11.32
N ARG A 357 -14.20 -9.74 -10.65
CA ARG A 357 -15.57 -10.13 -10.34
C ARG A 357 -16.07 -9.46 -9.06
N GLU A 358 -15.14 -9.14 -8.15
CA GLU A 358 -15.44 -8.43 -6.92
C GLU A 358 -15.99 -7.04 -7.25
N PRO A 359 -17.20 -6.68 -6.75
CA PRO A 359 -17.75 -5.34 -6.93
C PRO A 359 -17.13 -4.36 -5.94
N TYR A 360 -17.36 -3.06 -6.19
CA TYR A 360 -17.05 -2.01 -5.22
C TYR A 360 -18.21 -1.04 -5.05
N GLY A 361 -18.23 -0.39 -3.88
CA GLY A 361 -19.16 0.68 -3.56
C GLY A 361 -18.45 2.02 -3.42
N VAL A 362 -19.24 3.11 -3.44
CA VAL A 362 -18.78 4.46 -3.08
C VAL A 362 -19.50 4.86 -1.80
N GLU A 363 -18.74 5.18 -0.74
CA GLU A 363 -19.27 5.57 0.55
C GLU A 363 -18.65 6.88 1.04
N ALA A 364 -19.38 7.60 1.88
CA ALA A 364 -18.84 8.79 2.53
C ALA A 364 -17.89 8.41 3.68
N ILE A 365 -16.77 9.12 3.80
CA ILE A 365 -15.93 9.05 4.99
C ILE A 365 -16.78 9.50 6.19
N PRO A 366 -16.79 8.74 7.32
CA PRO A 366 -17.56 9.11 8.49
C PRO A 366 -17.23 10.53 8.99
N ALA A 367 -18.26 11.33 9.27
CA ALA A 367 -18.13 12.73 9.62
C ALA A 367 -17.26 12.99 10.87
N SER A 368 -17.12 11.98 11.75
CA SER A 368 -16.32 12.08 12.98
C SER A 368 -14.83 12.27 12.75
N PHE A 369 -14.30 11.80 11.60
CA PHE A 369 -12.89 11.94 11.26
C PHE A 369 -12.64 12.52 9.86
N ALA A 370 -13.68 12.81 9.10
CA ALA A 370 -13.57 13.45 7.80
C ALA A 370 -12.72 14.74 7.79
N PRO A 371 -12.77 15.60 8.84
CA PRO A 371 -11.91 16.80 8.93
C PRO A 371 -10.41 16.52 8.98
N ASP A 372 -10.02 15.38 9.56
CA ASP A 372 -8.61 15.05 9.87
C ASP A 372 -8.00 14.04 8.87
N THR A 373 -8.75 13.64 7.82
CA THR A 373 -8.32 12.63 6.86
C THR A 373 -8.17 13.17 5.43
N THR A 374 -7.68 12.32 4.53
CA THR A 374 -7.43 12.62 3.10
C THR A 374 -8.73 12.87 2.31
N ALA A 375 -8.59 13.31 1.04
CA ALA A 375 -9.71 13.53 0.14
C ALA A 375 -10.50 12.25 -0.18
N ALA A 376 -9.84 11.11 -0.19
CA ALA A 376 -10.42 9.80 -0.38
C ALA A 376 -9.43 8.70 0.03
N TYR A 377 -9.93 7.45 0.11
CA TYR A 377 -9.13 6.24 0.21
C TYR A 377 -9.92 5.02 -0.24
N TYR A 378 -9.22 3.99 -0.68
CA TYR A 378 -9.82 2.71 -0.98
C TYR A 378 -9.64 1.74 0.19
N ARG A 379 -10.69 0.99 0.51
CA ARG A 379 -10.65 -0.17 1.42
C ARG A 379 -10.95 -1.43 0.63
N GLN A 380 -10.02 -2.36 0.64
CA GLN A 380 -10.17 -3.65 -0.04
C GLN A 380 -11.37 -4.45 0.50
N GLY A 381 -11.96 -5.26 -0.35
CA GLY A 381 -12.98 -6.21 0.03
C GLY A 381 -12.45 -7.30 0.96
N ALA A 382 -13.37 -8.05 1.56
CA ALA A 382 -12.98 -9.19 2.38
C ALA A 382 -12.59 -10.38 1.49
N ALA A 383 -11.50 -11.06 1.84
CA ALA A 383 -10.99 -12.20 1.09
C ALA A 383 -11.99 -13.37 0.96
N ASP A 384 -12.93 -13.48 1.89
CA ASP A 384 -14.01 -14.47 1.90
C ASP A 384 -15.26 -14.04 1.09
N GLY A 385 -15.17 -12.88 0.41
CA GLY A 385 -16.27 -12.32 -0.40
C GLY A 385 -17.45 -11.75 0.40
N SER A 386 -17.35 -11.65 1.71
CA SER A 386 -18.43 -11.18 2.59
C SER A 386 -18.61 -9.66 2.62
N ARG A 387 -17.64 -8.91 2.10
CA ARG A 387 -17.68 -7.45 1.98
C ARG A 387 -17.03 -7.05 0.66
N ALA A 388 -17.71 -6.19 -0.09
CA ALA A 388 -17.17 -5.58 -1.31
C ALA A 388 -16.06 -4.57 -0.99
N GLY A 389 -15.23 -4.26 -1.99
CA GLY A 389 -14.32 -3.13 -1.94
C GLY A 389 -15.08 -1.82 -1.78
N THR A 390 -14.48 -0.83 -1.14
CA THR A 390 -15.15 0.46 -0.89
C THR A 390 -14.22 1.63 -1.20
N TYR A 391 -14.67 2.49 -2.09
CA TYR A 391 -14.08 3.79 -2.37
C TYR A 391 -14.71 4.83 -1.43
N PHE A 392 -13.97 5.27 -0.41
CA PHE A 392 -14.41 6.27 0.54
C PHE A 392 -14.07 7.67 0.04
N VAL A 393 -15.07 8.57 0.02
CA VAL A 393 -14.92 9.95 -0.42
C VAL A 393 -15.19 10.93 0.71
N ASN A 394 -14.36 11.96 0.83
CA ASN A 394 -14.48 12.96 1.87
C ASN A 394 -15.45 14.06 1.46
N LEU A 395 -16.58 14.13 2.14
CA LEU A 395 -17.62 15.12 1.90
C LEU A 395 -17.49 16.37 2.81
N TYR A 396 -16.50 16.40 3.70
CA TYR A 396 -16.26 17.56 4.56
C TYR A 396 -15.73 18.72 3.73
N LYS A 397 -16.37 19.90 3.89
CA LYS A 397 -16.09 21.12 3.12
C LYS A 397 -16.10 20.86 1.60
N PRO A 398 -17.28 20.74 0.98
CA PRO A 398 -17.40 20.53 -0.48
C PRO A 398 -16.71 21.64 -1.30
N ASP A 399 -16.64 22.85 -0.75
CA ASP A 399 -15.94 24.01 -1.30
C ASP A 399 -14.39 23.89 -1.29
N ALA A 400 -13.87 22.84 -0.67
CA ALA A 400 -12.46 22.48 -0.72
C ALA A 400 -12.21 21.21 -1.59
N ARG A 401 -13.23 20.72 -2.29
CA ARG A 401 -13.18 19.48 -3.10
C ARG A 401 -13.51 19.80 -4.57
N PRO A 402 -12.51 20.22 -5.36
CA PRO A 402 -12.77 20.74 -6.71
C PRO A 402 -13.12 19.62 -7.69
N LYS A 403 -14.06 19.92 -8.59
CA LYS A 403 -14.55 19.01 -9.64
C LYS A 403 -13.43 18.52 -10.57
N TRP A 404 -12.45 19.36 -10.85
CA TRP A 404 -11.35 19.02 -11.76
C TRP A 404 -10.39 17.96 -11.22
N GLU A 405 -10.39 17.67 -9.92
CA GLU A 405 -9.61 16.59 -9.32
C GLU A 405 -10.33 15.23 -9.33
N MET A 406 -11.66 15.23 -9.43
CA MET A 406 -12.47 14.05 -9.13
C MET A 406 -12.19 12.87 -10.06
N MET A 407 -11.95 13.11 -11.37
CA MET A 407 -11.66 12.03 -12.31
C MET A 407 -10.36 11.32 -11.96
N ALA A 408 -9.27 12.04 -11.78
CA ALA A 408 -7.97 11.45 -11.43
C ALA A 408 -8.04 10.68 -10.11
N LEU A 409 -8.67 11.26 -9.08
CA LEU A 409 -8.86 10.61 -7.79
C LEU A 409 -9.69 9.33 -7.90
N SER A 410 -10.79 9.34 -8.67
CA SER A 410 -11.61 8.15 -8.88
C SER A 410 -10.87 7.05 -9.64
N LEU A 411 -10.09 7.41 -10.66
CA LEU A 411 -9.25 6.44 -11.38
C LEU A 411 -8.16 5.83 -10.50
N HIS A 412 -7.65 6.57 -9.51
CA HIS A 412 -6.66 6.08 -8.55
C HIS A 412 -7.28 5.12 -7.53
N GLU A 413 -8.35 5.54 -6.86
CA GLU A 413 -8.90 4.80 -5.71
C GLU A 413 -9.82 3.66 -6.13
N SER A 414 -10.60 3.83 -7.21
CA SER A 414 -11.53 2.81 -7.66
C SER A 414 -10.98 2.00 -8.85
N VAL A 415 -11.60 2.11 -10.00
CA VAL A 415 -11.20 1.43 -11.23
C VAL A 415 -10.69 2.46 -12.25
N PRO A 416 -9.56 2.19 -12.92
CA PRO A 416 -8.76 0.96 -12.90
C PRO A 416 -7.65 0.91 -11.84
N GLY A 417 -7.66 1.78 -10.83
CA GLY A 417 -6.63 1.89 -9.80
C GLY A 417 -6.68 0.79 -8.73
N HIS A 418 -6.71 1.20 -7.46
CA HIS A 418 -6.57 0.29 -6.32
C HIS A 418 -7.59 -0.85 -6.31
N HIS A 419 -8.88 -0.56 -6.54
CA HIS A 419 -9.88 -1.63 -6.54
C HIS A 419 -9.57 -2.69 -7.59
N LEU A 420 -9.35 -2.29 -8.85
CA LEU A 420 -9.10 -3.26 -9.92
C LEU A 420 -7.84 -4.09 -9.65
N GLN A 421 -6.75 -3.45 -9.24
CA GLN A 421 -5.47 -4.13 -8.99
C GLN A 421 -5.57 -5.13 -7.83
N ILE A 422 -6.16 -4.72 -6.70
CA ILE A 422 -6.23 -5.54 -5.48
C ILE A 422 -7.24 -6.67 -5.66
N ALA A 423 -8.43 -6.39 -6.18
CA ALA A 423 -9.43 -7.42 -6.46
C ALA A 423 -8.92 -8.47 -7.46
N ARG A 424 -8.20 -8.03 -8.52
CA ARG A 424 -7.52 -8.94 -9.45
C ARG A 424 -6.49 -9.82 -8.73
N ALA A 425 -5.70 -9.27 -7.82
CA ALA A 425 -4.72 -10.04 -7.06
C ALA A 425 -5.39 -11.09 -6.16
N HIS A 426 -6.52 -10.76 -5.52
CA HIS A 426 -7.30 -11.70 -4.72
C HIS A 426 -7.90 -12.85 -5.55
N GLU A 427 -8.24 -12.59 -6.81
CA GLU A 427 -8.82 -13.57 -7.72
C GLU A 427 -7.80 -14.44 -8.47
N LEU A 428 -6.50 -14.17 -8.32
CA LEU A 428 -5.45 -15.05 -8.85
C LEU A 428 -5.55 -16.43 -8.17
N GLY A 429 -5.31 -17.51 -8.95
CA GLY A 429 -5.44 -18.89 -8.52
C GLY A 429 -4.67 -19.26 -7.26
N GLU A 430 -4.21 -20.48 -7.10
CA GLU A 430 -3.43 -20.91 -5.93
C GLU A 430 -2.16 -20.06 -5.76
N MET A 431 -2.15 -19.25 -4.69
CA MET A 431 -1.04 -18.36 -4.35
C MET A 431 -0.80 -18.43 -2.85
N PRO A 432 0.47 -18.52 -2.40
CA PRO A 432 0.78 -18.48 -0.98
C PRO A 432 0.28 -17.20 -0.32
N ASN A 433 -0.20 -17.30 0.91
CA ASN A 433 -0.82 -16.17 1.63
C ASN A 433 0.12 -14.95 1.75
N PHE A 434 1.42 -15.16 1.96
CA PHE A 434 2.37 -14.04 2.03
C PHE A 434 2.44 -13.21 0.73
N ARG A 435 2.03 -13.78 -0.41
CA ARG A 435 1.89 -13.07 -1.69
C ARG A 435 0.49 -12.52 -1.88
N ARG A 436 -0.55 -13.30 -1.52
CA ARG A 436 -1.95 -12.91 -1.68
C ARG A 436 -2.29 -11.65 -0.89
N TYR A 437 -1.77 -11.57 0.34
CA TYR A 437 -1.99 -10.45 1.28
C TYR A 437 -0.74 -9.59 1.48
N GLY A 438 0.35 -9.92 0.80
CA GLY A 438 1.54 -9.08 0.79
C GLY A 438 1.42 -7.97 -0.24
N GLU A 439 2.03 -6.84 0.05
CA GLU A 439 2.08 -5.73 -0.88
C GLU A 439 3.51 -5.20 -1.04
N TYR A 440 3.73 -4.54 -2.16
CA TYR A 440 4.88 -3.68 -2.41
C TYR A 440 4.34 -2.30 -2.71
N THR A 441 4.58 -1.35 -1.81
CA THR A 441 4.03 0.02 -1.90
C THR A 441 4.29 0.64 -3.28
N VAL A 442 5.49 0.46 -3.83
CA VAL A 442 5.85 0.95 -5.16
C VAL A 442 4.99 0.36 -6.29
N TYR A 443 4.55 -0.87 -6.14
CA TYR A 443 3.70 -1.51 -7.14
C TYR A 443 2.25 -1.02 -7.02
N VAL A 444 1.71 -1.02 -5.80
CA VAL A 444 0.32 -0.65 -5.53
C VAL A 444 0.07 0.83 -5.85
N GLU A 445 0.93 1.69 -5.34
CA GLU A 445 0.83 3.15 -5.54
C GLU A 445 1.28 3.58 -6.94
N GLY A 446 2.29 2.90 -7.47
CA GLY A 446 2.73 3.12 -8.85
C GLY A 446 1.67 2.74 -9.86
N TRP A 447 0.92 1.66 -9.62
CA TRP A 447 -0.23 1.28 -10.41
C TRP A 447 -1.36 2.32 -10.27
N GLY A 448 -1.70 2.76 -9.06
CA GLY A 448 -2.71 3.79 -8.82
C GLY A 448 -2.42 5.07 -9.61
N LEU A 449 -1.18 5.55 -9.56
CA LEU A 449 -0.77 6.75 -10.30
C LEU A 449 -0.72 6.51 -11.82
N TYR A 450 -0.29 5.33 -12.27
CA TYR A 450 -0.37 4.94 -13.68
C TYR A 450 -1.82 4.87 -14.18
N ALA A 451 -2.73 4.36 -13.35
CA ALA A 451 -4.15 4.25 -13.65
C ALA A 451 -4.82 5.61 -13.89
N GLU A 452 -4.38 6.67 -13.18
CA GLU A 452 -4.82 8.05 -13.46
C GLU A 452 -4.54 8.44 -14.93
N SER A 453 -3.37 8.06 -15.46
CA SER A 453 -3.00 8.35 -16.84
C SER A 453 -3.79 7.57 -17.89
N LEU A 454 -4.39 6.42 -17.53
CA LEU A 454 -5.25 5.64 -18.42
C LEU A 454 -6.57 6.35 -18.78
N GLY A 455 -6.92 7.41 -18.04
CA GLY A 455 -8.02 8.29 -18.43
C GLY A 455 -7.86 8.86 -19.85
N ASP A 456 -6.63 9.11 -20.32
CA ASP A 456 -6.35 9.48 -21.71
C ASP A 456 -6.67 8.34 -22.68
N ASP A 457 -6.21 7.13 -22.42
CA ASP A 457 -6.47 5.93 -23.24
C ASP A 457 -7.97 5.58 -23.30
N MET A 458 -8.71 5.90 -22.25
CA MET A 458 -10.16 5.69 -22.17
C MET A 458 -10.99 6.86 -22.76
N GLY A 459 -10.37 8.03 -22.97
CA GLY A 459 -11.04 9.25 -23.45
C GLY A 459 -11.87 9.94 -22.36
N LEU A 460 -11.46 9.87 -21.10
CA LEU A 460 -12.19 10.41 -19.95
C LEU A 460 -11.78 11.84 -19.57
N TYR A 461 -10.63 12.32 -20.01
CA TYR A 461 -10.21 13.72 -19.84
C TYR A 461 -10.70 14.56 -21.03
N SER A 462 -12.01 14.78 -21.08
CA SER A 462 -12.67 15.45 -22.21
C SER A 462 -12.61 16.97 -22.16
N ASP A 463 -12.26 17.54 -21.02
CA ASP A 463 -12.10 18.98 -20.82
C ASP A 463 -10.71 19.32 -20.25
N PRO A 464 -10.18 20.53 -20.54
CA PRO A 464 -8.85 20.91 -20.08
C PRO A 464 -8.69 20.95 -18.55
N TYR A 465 -9.75 21.22 -17.79
CA TYR A 465 -9.68 21.30 -16.35
C TYR A 465 -9.51 19.92 -15.72
N SER A 466 -10.25 18.91 -16.17
CA SER A 466 -10.06 17.53 -15.69
C SER A 466 -8.68 16.98 -16.08
N LYS A 467 -8.16 17.34 -17.27
CA LYS A 467 -6.78 17.01 -17.66
C LYS A 467 -5.75 17.72 -16.78
N PHE A 468 -5.98 18.99 -16.44
CA PHE A 468 -5.14 19.72 -15.50
C PHE A 468 -5.17 19.08 -14.11
N GLY A 469 -6.31 18.54 -13.70
CA GLY A 469 -6.47 17.77 -12.47
C GLY A 469 -5.58 16.53 -12.43
N GLN A 470 -5.54 15.76 -13.50
CA GLN A 470 -4.64 14.61 -13.63
C GLN A 470 -3.16 15.05 -13.53
N LEU A 471 -2.77 16.10 -14.24
CA LEU A 471 -1.41 16.64 -14.17
C LEU A 471 -1.07 17.17 -12.76
N SER A 472 -2.05 17.75 -12.05
CA SER A 472 -1.86 18.19 -10.66
C SER A 472 -1.61 17.01 -9.71
N TYR A 473 -2.30 15.88 -9.91
CA TYR A 473 -2.05 14.66 -9.16
C TYR A 473 -0.69 14.03 -9.49
N GLU A 474 -0.31 14.03 -10.77
CA GLU A 474 1.02 13.57 -11.20
C GLU A 474 2.12 14.48 -10.64
N MET A 475 1.94 15.81 -10.70
CA MET A 475 2.85 16.80 -10.12
C MET A 475 3.02 16.59 -8.62
N TRP A 476 1.92 16.41 -7.89
CA TRP A 476 1.98 16.12 -6.46
C TRP A 476 2.96 14.97 -6.16
N ARG A 477 2.87 13.87 -6.92
CA ARG A 477 3.75 12.70 -6.73
C ARG A 477 5.18 12.93 -7.22
N ALA A 478 5.39 13.77 -8.22
CA ALA A 478 6.73 14.19 -8.64
C ALA A 478 7.41 15.08 -7.59
N VAL A 479 6.68 16.05 -7.02
CA VAL A 479 7.15 16.91 -5.92
C VAL A 479 7.60 16.08 -4.71
N ARG A 480 6.92 14.95 -4.41
CA ARG A 480 7.32 14.05 -3.30
C ARG A 480 8.76 13.57 -3.44
N LEU A 481 9.22 13.23 -4.65
CA LEU A 481 10.62 12.80 -4.86
C LEU A 481 11.61 13.90 -4.48
N VAL A 482 11.26 15.16 -4.67
CA VAL A 482 12.11 16.32 -4.36
C VAL A 482 12.07 16.67 -2.88
N VAL A 483 10.86 16.77 -2.30
CA VAL A 483 10.72 17.27 -0.91
C VAL A 483 11.10 16.21 0.11
N ASP A 484 10.80 14.93 -0.11
CA ASP A 484 11.17 13.84 0.81
C ASP A 484 12.71 13.73 0.90
N THR A 485 13.40 13.65 -0.24
CA THR A 485 14.87 13.67 -0.29
C THR A 485 15.45 15.02 0.20
N GLY A 486 14.76 16.11 -0.07
CA GLY A 486 15.08 17.45 0.42
C GLY A 486 15.14 17.51 1.96
N ILE A 487 14.11 17.02 2.62
CA ILE A 487 13.98 16.97 4.08
C ILE A 487 15.01 16.00 4.67
N HIS A 488 15.09 14.78 4.16
CA HIS A 488 15.81 13.68 4.82
C HIS A 488 17.32 13.65 4.54
N VAL A 489 17.78 14.31 3.46
CA VAL A 489 19.21 14.31 3.08
C VAL A 489 19.76 15.71 2.84
N LYS A 490 18.98 16.61 2.23
CA LYS A 490 19.46 17.95 1.87
C LYS A 490 19.19 19.00 2.96
N HIS A 491 18.72 18.58 4.12
CA HIS A 491 18.48 19.42 5.31
C HIS A 491 17.44 20.53 5.08
N TRP A 492 16.48 20.31 4.19
CA TRP A 492 15.41 21.27 4.00
C TRP A 492 14.56 21.40 5.27
N THR A 493 14.21 22.64 5.59
CA THR A 493 13.21 22.87 6.64
C THR A 493 11.82 22.47 6.17
N ARG A 494 10.92 22.31 7.11
CA ARG A 494 9.49 22.07 6.84
C ARG A 494 8.90 23.16 5.94
N GLU A 495 9.21 24.42 6.21
CA GLU A 495 8.73 25.60 5.48
C GLU A 495 9.28 25.63 4.04
N GLN A 496 10.54 25.26 3.83
CA GLN A 496 11.12 25.13 2.49
C GLN A 496 10.40 24.07 1.67
N ALA A 497 10.09 22.94 2.28
CA ALA A 497 9.36 21.86 1.62
C ALA A 497 7.90 22.26 1.28
N ILE A 498 7.20 22.93 2.21
CA ILE A 498 5.85 23.47 1.98
C ILE A 498 5.88 24.49 0.84
N LYS A 499 6.82 25.44 0.87
CA LYS A 499 6.95 26.47 -0.17
C LYS A 499 7.17 25.84 -1.55
N TYR A 500 8.16 24.93 -1.67
CA TYR A 500 8.43 24.24 -2.94
C TYR A 500 7.19 23.52 -3.47
N PHE A 501 6.43 22.89 -2.59
CA PHE A 501 5.21 22.18 -2.97
C PHE A 501 4.13 23.16 -3.48
N MET A 502 3.90 24.27 -2.77
CA MET A 502 2.91 25.30 -3.14
C MET A 502 3.22 25.97 -4.48
N GLU A 503 4.49 26.16 -4.80
CA GLU A 503 4.95 26.75 -6.06
C GLU A 503 4.67 25.85 -7.28
N ASN A 504 4.53 24.54 -7.07
CA ASN A 504 4.36 23.57 -8.15
C ASN A 504 2.98 22.91 -8.21
N CYS A 505 2.13 23.05 -7.19
CA CYS A 505 0.87 22.33 -7.12
C CYS A 505 -0.29 23.23 -6.64
N PRO A 506 -1.47 23.22 -7.30
CA PRO A 506 -2.62 24.07 -6.94
C PRO A 506 -3.40 23.57 -5.72
N LYS A 507 -2.82 22.72 -4.88
CA LYS A 507 -3.45 22.21 -3.65
C LYS A 507 -3.60 23.28 -2.58
N HIS A 508 -4.56 23.08 -1.68
CA HIS A 508 -4.74 23.96 -0.54
C HIS A 508 -3.56 23.82 0.44
N GLU A 509 -3.14 24.93 1.06
CA GLU A 509 -1.97 24.96 1.96
C GLU A 509 -2.11 23.96 3.12
N LEU A 510 -3.31 23.78 3.67
CA LEU A 510 -3.56 22.82 4.73
C LEU A 510 -3.26 21.38 4.29
N ASP A 511 -3.68 21.00 3.06
CA ASP A 511 -3.42 19.67 2.53
C ASP A 511 -1.93 19.46 2.30
N ILE A 512 -1.23 20.46 1.76
CA ILE A 512 0.22 20.44 1.55
C ILE A 512 0.96 20.31 2.88
N THR A 513 0.55 21.07 3.89
CA THR A 513 1.13 21.03 5.24
C THR A 513 0.99 19.64 5.86
N ASN A 514 -0.22 19.05 5.78
CA ASN A 514 -0.47 17.71 6.30
C ASN A 514 0.35 16.63 5.57
N GLU A 515 0.57 16.81 4.27
CA GLU A 515 1.40 15.88 3.49
C GLU A 515 2.89 16.02 3.83
N ILE A 516 3.42 17.24 3.96
CA ILE A 516 4.80 17.45 4.40
C ILE A 516 5.03 16.85 5.79
N ASP A 517 4.10 17.05 6.72
CA ASP A 517 4.16 16.44 8.05
C ASP A 517 4.13 14.90 8.00
N ARG A 518 3.40 14.33 7.04
CA ARG A 518 3.42 12.89 6.78
C ARG A 518 4.80 12.43 6.28
N TYR A 519 5.42 13.15 5.34
CA TYR A 519 6.74 12.77 4.82
C TYR A 519 7.83 12.89 5.89
N ILE A 520 7.76 13.90 6.74
CA ILE A 520 8.65 14.05 7.91
C ILE A 520 8.55 12.83 8.83
N ALA A 521 7.32 12.35 9.10
CA ALA A 521 7.07 11.23 10.00
C ALA A 521 7.32 9.86 9.38
N TRP A 522 7.35 9.79 8.04
CA TRP A 522 7.39 8.52 7.30
C TRP A 522 8.39 8.58 6.12
N PRO A 523 9.71 8.63 6.42
CA PRO A 523 10.76 8.79 5.42
C PRO A 523 10.69 7.75 4.30
N GLY A 524 10.78 8.19 3.05
CA GLY A 524 10.88 7.34 1.87
C GLY A 524 9.56 6.76 1.36
N GLN A 525 8.49 6.70 2.16
CA GLN A 525 7.21 6.13 1.72
C GLN A 525 6.62 6.90 0.53
N ALA A 526 6.72 8.21 0.56
CA ALA A 526 6.18 9.09 -0.47
C ALA A 526 6.83 8.90 -1.86
N LEU A 527 8.02 8.30 -1.92
CA LEU A 527 8.77 8.07 -3.16
C LEU A 527 8.16 6.96 -4.03
N ALA A 528 7.46 6.02 -3.41
CA ALA A 528 6.95 4.82 -4.06
C ALA A 528 6.02 5.12 -5.25
N TYR A 529 5.16 6.11 -5.14
CA TYR A 529 4.14 6.48 -6.12
C TYR A 529 4.73 6.77 -7.51
N LYS A 530 5.57 7.81 -7.56
CA LYS A 530 6.16 8.26 -8.83
C LYS A 530 7.18 7.29 -9.38
N THR A 531 7.97 6.66 -8.51
CA THR A 531 8.95 5.63 -8.90
C THR A 531 8.25 4.44 -9.58
N GLY A 532 7.16 3.95 -9.01
CA GLY A 532 6.39 2.84 -9.60
C GLY A 532 5.73 3.21 -10.93
N GLU A 533 5.09 4.37 -10.99
CA GLU A 533 4.49 4.87 -12.23
C GLU A 533 5.52 4.99 -13.35
N LEU A 534 6.68 5.60 -13.07
CA LEU A 534 7.74 5.77 -14.06
C LEU A 534 8.21 4.43 -14.61
N LYS A 535 8.38 3.42 -13.75
CA LYS A 535 8.75 2.06 -14.18
C LYS A 535 7.67 1.43 -15.05
N ILE A 536 6.40 1.51 -14.66
CA ILE A 536 5.30 0.94 -15.47
C ILE A 536 5.20 1.63 -16.84
N LYS A 537 5.32 2.96 -16.89
CA LYS A 537 5.34 3.73 -18.15
C LYS A 537 6.55 3.39 -19.02
N GLU A 538 7.72 3.23 -18.43
CA GLU A 538 8.94 2.79 -19.11
C GLU A 538 8.75 1.42 -19.73
N LEU A 539 8.24 0.45 -18.97
CA LEU A 539 7.98 -0.91 -19.45
C LEU A 539 6.93 -0.93 -20.57
N ARG A 540 5.87 -0.12 -20.46
CA ARG A 540 4.87 0.05 -21.52
C ARG A 540 5.50 0.59 -22.81
N THR A 541 6.35 1.60 -22.70
CA THR A 541 7.04 2.21 -23.85
C THR A 541 7.98 1.21 -24.50
N ARG A 542 8.81 0.50 -23.71
CA ARG A 542 9.72 -0.56 -24.16
C ARG A 542 8.98 -1.69 -24.89
N ALA A 543 7.84 -2.12 -24.32
CA ALA A 543 7.02 -3.16 -24.95
C ALA A 543 6.44 -2.68 -26.29
N LYS A 544 5.93 -1.44 -26.36
CA LYS A 544 5.41 -0.82 -27.58
C LYS A 544 6.49 -0.73 -28.68
N GLU A 545 7.70 -0.31 -28.34
CA GLU A 545 8.82 -0.21 -29.28
C GLU A 545 9.28 -1.58 -29.76
N LYS A 546 9.39 -2.59 -28.88
CA LYS A 546 9.87 -3.92 -29.22
C LYS A 546 8.86 -4.77 -30.00
N LEU A 547 7.58 -4.65 -29.69
CA LEU A 547 6.51 -5.41 -30.32
C LEU A 547 5.90 -4.71 -31.54
N GLY A 548 6.04 -3.38 -31.66
CA GLY A 548 5.49 -2.59 -32.77
C GLY A 548 3.99 -2.80 -32.94
N ALA A 549 3.55 -3.20 -34.14
CA ALA A 549 2.15 -3.46 -34.45
C ALA A 549 1.52 -4.64 -33.69
N LYS A 550 2.31 -5.44 -32.97
CA LYS A 550 1.82 -6.54 -32.16
C LYS A 550 1.58 -6.15 -30.71
N PHE A 551 1.94 -4.94 -30.33
CA PHE A 551 1.67 -4.45 -28.98
C PHE A 551 0.17 -4.34 -28.74
N ASP A 552 -0.32 -5.02 -27.71
CA ASP A 552 -1.69 -4.91 -27.21
C ASP A 552 -1.65 -4.41 -25.76
N LEU A 553 -2.23 -3.24 -25.53
CA LEU A 553 -2.28 -2.60 -24.21
C LEU A 553 -2.98 -3.49 -23.17
N LYS A 554 -4.02 -4.22 -23.57
CA LYS A 554 -4.77 -5.11 -22.67
C LYS A 554 -3.93 -6.30 -22.24
N GLU A 555 -3.13 -6.84 -23.16
CA GLU A 555 -2.20 -7.93 -22.85
C GLU A 555 -1.06 -7.45 -21.95
N PHE A 556 -0.54 -6.25 -22.19
CA PHE A 556 0.43 -5.61 -21.29
C PHE A 556 -0.12 -5.51 -19.86
N HIS A 557 -1.36 -5.05 -19.69
CA HIS A 557 -1.99 -4.98 -18.37
C HIS A 557 -2.23 -6.37 -17.74
N ASP A 558 -2.56 -7.39 -18.55
CA ASP A 558 -2.67 -8.77 -18.05
C ASP A 558 -1.31 -9.29 -17.54
N VAL A 559 -0.19 -8.93 -18.19
CA VAL A 559 1.16 -9.28 -17.73
C VAL A 559 1.52 -8.55 -16.45
N VAL A 560 1.27 -7.24 -16.38
CA VAL A 560 1.57 -6.43 -15.20
C VAL A 560 0.80 -6.94 -13.98
N LEU A 561 -0.51 -7.21 -14.12
CA LEU A 561 -1.39 -7.57 -13.01
C LEU A 561 -1.44 -9.09 -12.72
N GLY A 562 -1.01 -9.91 -13.66
CA GLY A 562 -1.24 -11.37 -13.64
C GLY A 562 -0.46 -12.15 -12.59
N SER A 563 0.50 -11.51 -11.92
CA SER A 563 1.29 -12.14 -10.85
C SER A 563 1.03 -11.53 -9.47
N GLY A 564 0.04 -10.63 -9.32
CA GLY A 564 -0.16 -9.85 -8.10
C GLY A 564 0.97 -8.84 -7.85
N PRO A 565 1.03 -8.22 -6.66
CA PRO A 565 2.06 -7.23 -6.35
C PRO A 565 3.47 -7.81 -6.42
N LEU A 566 4.38 -7.08 -7.08
CA LEU A 566 5.77 -7.48 -7.31
C LEU A 566 6.75 -6.34 -7.02
N PRO A 567 8.00 -6.65 -6.60
CA PRO A 567 9.10 -5.70 -6.71
C PRO A 567 9.33 -5.29 -8.16
N LEU A 568 9.81 -4.07 -8.40
CA LEU A 568 9.95 -3.54 -9.76
C LEU A 568 10.92 -4.33 -10.64
N ASP A 569 11.99 -4.89 -10.08
CA ASP A 569 12.93 -5.74 -10.79
C ASP A 569 12.32 -7.07 -11.26
N VAL A 570 11.38 -7.61 -10.48
CA VAL A 570 10.62 -8.81 -10.84
C VAL A 570 9.56 -8.50 -11.89
N LEU A 571 8.85 -7.38 -11.73
CA LEU A 571 7.90 -6.90 -12.73
C LEU A 571 8.57 -6.69 -14.09
N GLU A 572 9.75 -6.06 -14.11
CA GLU A 572 10.53 -5.83 -15.32
C GLU A 572 10.89 -7.15 -16.01
N ARG A 573 11.41 -8.13 -15.26
CA ARG A 573 11.70 -9.48 -15.83
C ARG A 573 10.48 -10.14 -16.46
N ASN A 574 9.31 -10.05 -15.80
CA ASN A 574 8.08 -10.64 -16.34
C ASN A 574 7.66 -9.99 -17.66
N VAL A 575 7.77 -8.67 -17.75
CA VAL A 575 7.45 -7.92 -18.98
C VAL A 575 8.45 -8.23 -20.08
N ASP A 576 9.75 -8.29 -19.77
CA ASP A 576 10.79 -8.63 -20.76
C ASP A 576 10.65 -10.08 -21.27
N GLU A 577 10.26 -11.03 -20.40
CA GLU A 577 9.97 -12.42 -20.78
C GLU A 577 8.76 -12.51 -21.73
N TRP A 578 7.70 -11.74 -21.45
CA TRP A 578 6.54 -11.62 -22.33
C TRP A 578 6.92 -11.02 -23.69
N ILE A 579 7.67 -9.93 -23.73
CA ILE A 579 8.15 -9.31 -24.98
C ILE A 579 8.94 -10.34 -25.80
N ALA A 580 9.86 -11.07 -25.18
CA ALA A 580 10.70 -12.06 -25.86
C ALA A 580 9.90 -13.26 -26.41
N THR A 581 8.85 -13.70 -25.74
CA THR A 581 8.01 -14.82 -26.17
C THR A 581 7.01 -14.43 -27.25
N SER A 582 6.37 -13.27 -27.14
CA SER A 582 5.43 -12.72 -28.14
C SER A 582 6.15 -12.38 -29.46
N GLY A 583 7.43 -11.98 -29.40
CA GLY A 583 8.29 -11.80 -30.58
C GLY A 583 8.65 -13.10 -31.29
N ARG A 584 8.84 -14.21 -30.57
CA ARG A 584 9.24 -15.53 -31.12
C ARG A 584 8.11 -16.28 -31.83
N ALA A 585 6.89 -16.17 -31.33
CA ALA A 585 5.72 -16.87 -31.91
C ALA A 585 5.49 -16.55 -33.40
N THR A 586 5.89 -15.38 -33.88
CA THR A 586 5.74 -14.94 -35.28
C THR A 586 6.92 -15.29 -36.18
N VAL A 587 8.12 -15.43 -35.64
CA VAL A 587 9.26 -15.91 -36.45
C VAL A 587 9.00 -17.37 -36.89
N SER A 588 8.34 -18.18 -36.05
CA SER A 588 7.91 -19.54 -36.40
C SER A 588 6.76 -19.54 -37.41
N ALA A 589 5.76 -18.66 -37.24
CA ALA A 589 4.63 -18.54 -38.17
C ALA A 589 5.03 -17.99 -39.54
N THR A 590 5.95 -17.01 -39.59
CA THR A 590 6.46 -16.44 -40.85
C THR A 590 7.35 -17.43 -41.59
N LYS A 591 8.13 -18.28 -40.89
CA LYS A 591 8.88 -19.35 -41.49
C LYS A 591 7.97 -20.45 -42.03
N ALA A 592 6.88 -20.81 -41.33
CA ALA A 592 5.92 -21.80 -41.81
C ALA A 592 5.14 -21.33 -43.05
N THR A 593 4.72 -20.04 -43.08
CA THR A 593 4.04 -19.47 -44.26
C THR A 593 4.97 -19.27 -45.47
N SER A 594 6.24 -18.96 -45.24
CA SER A 594 7.21 -18.87 -46.35
C SER A 594 7.60 -20.25 -46.90
N ALA A 595 7.63 -21.30 -46.06
CA ALA A 595 7.84 -22.68 -46.48
C ALA A 595 6.63 -23.24 -47.26
N ALA A 596 5.40 -22.94 -46.81
CA ALA A 596 4.16 -23.31 -47.49
C ALA A 596 4.03 -22.66 -48.88
N ARG A 597 4.39 -21.37 -49.01
CA ARG A 597 4.38 -20.66 -50.31
C ARG A 597 5.47 -21.14 -51.28
N ARG A 598 6.58 -21.72 -50.83
CA ARG A 598 7.60 -22.32 -51.68
C ARG A 598 7.22 -23.74 -52.14
N SER A 599 6.33 -24.43 -51.43
CA SER A 599 5.83 -25.75 -51.81
C SER A 599 4.74 -25.69 -52.90
N THR A 600 3.93 -24.63 -52.93
CA THR A 600 2.86 -24.44 -53.93
C THR A 600 3.34 -23.80 -55.25
N ALA A 601 4.61 -23.39 -55.35
CA ALA A 601 5.21 -22.86 -56.58
C ALA A 601 6.02 -23.88 -57.36
N LYS A 602 5.94 -25.20 -57.02
CA LYS A 602 6.63 -26.29 -57.68
C LYS A 602 5.72 -27.46 -58.15
N ASN A 603 4.43 -27.19 -58.37
CA ASN A 603 3.54 -28.12 -59.09
C ASN A 603 2.88 -27.38 -60.25
#